data_e65e44b8c407edf160e948e7fa3f4d39
#
_entry.id   e65e44b8c407edf160e948e7fa3f4d39
#
_cell.length_a   1.000
_cell.length_b   1.000
_cell.length_c   1.000
_cell.angle_alpha   90.00
_cell.angle_beta   90.00
_cell.angle_gamma   90.00
#
_symmetry.space_group_name_H-M   'P 1'
#
loop_
_entity.id
_entity.type
_entity.pdbx_description
1 polymer ?
#
loop_
_entity_poly.entity_id
_entity_poly.type
_entity_poly.pdbx_seq_one_letter_code
_entity_poly.pdbx_strand_id
1 'polypeptide(L)'
;MARATPSVHERYEVELRCHRCHRNTAHLVAQGTRGLSRVLCVVCGRAVAVDTLQFMEQYVDTVVRRLLAKPFEITTEITRSPRDFIVSFPGRVLTKPFRVAAELRATMDIVLRRRRPTRRPVTVLPSTPGELPATERHCQVLLSTPLLWVHDLDETLDVANDLGYDGVEVWAYQVVRDRADPAALGARARARGLALTLHALSWDLNPASQIDAIHAASLGALHQSVDMASQLGASMVVMHPGHTTDPHDDAEAYWPRLIAAIREIADHAADRGLRLGVEHMEPRQGEYIITAEHSNRLIHEVDRPNVGTVVDVAHIPWGTDEPAFIAEVERIVHVHLSDADETRLHLPLGQGGRDLGRVLTALRGFRGAIALEGFSIGAGRDLARWNKAQFEELWRDSQQTPRGDVE
;
A
#
# COMPACT_ATOMS: atom_id res chain seq x y z
N MET A 1 -45.90 5.61 4.90
CA MET A 1 -44.94 5.95 5.96
C MET A 1 -43.56 5.63 5.45
N ALA A 2 -42.85 6.60 4.91
CA ALA A 2 -41.51 6.46 4.41
C ALA A 2 -40.52 6.41 5.58
N ARG A 3 -39.72 5.35 5.67
CA ARG A 3 -38.61 5.26 6.62
C ARG A 3 -37.48 6.20 6.16
N ALA A 4 -37.26 7.24 6.96
CA ALA A 4 -36.12 8.14 6.75
C ALA A 4 -34.82 7.37 6.88
N THR A 5 -34.00 7.42 5.84
CA THR A 5 -32.59 6.99 5.85
C THR A 5 -31.80 7.86 6.83
N PRO A 6 -31.02 7.31 7.77
CA PRO A 6 -30.23 8.12 8.68
C PRO A 6 -29.11 8.81 7.90
N SER A 7 -29.02 10.13 8.05
CA SER A 7 -27.95 10.96 7.52
C SER A 7 -26.60 10.51 8.09
N VAL A 8 -25.66 10.17 7.21
CA VAL A 8 -24.29 9.78 7.56
C VAL A 8 -23.53 11.03 7.99
N HIS A 9 -23.13 11.09 9.25
CA HIS A 9 -22.30 12.16 9.77
C HIS A 9 -20.84 11.72 9.87
N GLU A 10 -19.96 12.62 9.52
CA GLU A 10 -18.49 12.65 9.56
C GLU A 10 -17.77 11.36 9.98
N ARG A 11 -16.96 10.83 9.06
CA ARG A 11 -15.99 9.76 9.32
C ARG A 11 -14.58 10.36 9.30
N TYR A 12 -13.75 9.99 10.25
CA TYR A 12 -12.32 10.38 10.27
C TYR A 12 -11.47 9.23 10.78
N GLU A 13 -10.20 9.25 10.40
CA GLU A 13 -9.23 8.23 10.78
C GLU A 13 -8.38 8.73 11.95
N VAL A 14 -8.13 7.84 12.91
CA VAL A 14 -7.25 8.10 14.06
C VAL A 14 -6.38 6.88 14.34
N GLU A 15 -5.16 7.10 14.78
CA GLU A 15 -4.29 6.04 15.25
C GLU A 15 -4.60 5.74 16.72
N LEU A 16 -5.08 4.52 17.02
CA LEU A 16 -5.39 4.06 18.37
C LEU A 16 -4.75 2.70 18.62
N ARG A 17 -4.45 2.43 19.89
CA ARG A 17 -4.00 1.10 20.30
C ARG A 17 -5.18 0.12 20.30
N CYS A 18 -5.16 -0.82 19.39
CA CYS A 18 -6.18 -1.86 19.30
C CYS A 18 -5.98 -2.92 20.38
N HIS A 19 -7.02 -3.17 21.19
CA HIS A 19 -6.97 -4.22 22.23
C HIS A 19 -6.85 -5.65 21.67
N ARG A 20 -7.26 -5.89 20.43
CA ARG A 20 -7.15 -7.20 19.79
C ARG A 20 -5.80 -7.37 19.07
N CYS A 21 -5.29 -6.30 18.45
CA CYS A 21 -4.01 -6.33 17.74
C CYS A 21 -2.81 -6.09 18.68
N HIS A 22 -3.04 -5.62 19.91
CA HIS A 22 -2.05 -5.24 20.92
C HIS A 22 -1.02 -4.18 20.47
N ARG A 23 -1.29 -3.46 19.37
CA ARG A 23 -0.44 -2.42 18.79
C ARG A 23 -1.25 -1.20 18.35
N ASN A 24 -0.55 -0.10 18.08
CA ASN A 24 -1.18 1.06 17.47
C ASN A 24 -1.56 0.73 16.02
N THR A 25 -2.78 1.05 15.66
CA THR A 25 -3.33 0.80 14.32
C THR A 25 -4.29 1.92 13.96
N ALA A 26 -4.48 2.13 12.67
CA ALA A 26 -5.50 3.03 12.17
C ALA A 26 -6.90 2.53 12.56
N HIS A 27 -7.75 3.47 12.97
CA HIS A 27 -9.14 3.23 13.31
C HIS A 27 -10.03 4.24 12.60
N LEU A 28 -11.10 3.75 12.00
CA LEU A 28 -12.17 4.59 11.47
C LEU A 28 -13.14 4.95 12.57
N VAL A 29 -13.35 6.23 12.79
CA VAL A 29 -14.35 6.76 13.72
C VAL A 29 -15.50 7.32 12.91
N ALA A 30 -16.68 6.73 13.06
CA ALA A 30 -17.94 7.24 12.51
C ALA A 30 -18.77 7.84 13.65
N GLN A 31 -19.05 9.13 13.57
CA GLN A 31 -19.96 9.79 14.53
C GLN A 31 -21.41 9.58 14.11
N GLY A 32 -22.20 8.98 15.02
CA GLY A 32 -23.64 8.88 14.89
C GLY A 32 -24.36 10.06 15.55
N THR A 33 -25.60 10.27 15.18
CA THR A 33 -26.52 11.18 15.89
C THR A 33 -26.72 10.67 17.31
N ARG A 34 -26.50 11.51 18.32
CA ARG A 34 -26.61 11.27 19.77
C ARG A 34 -25.33 10.88 20.51
N GLY A 35 -24.14 11.29 20.03
CA GLY A 35 -22.90 11.09 20.80
C GLY A 35 -22.34 9.67 20.78
N LEU A 36 -22.96 8.73 20.08
CA LEU A 36 -22.43 7.37 19.85
C LEU A 36 -21.49 7.37 18.67
N SER A 37 -20.23 7.11 18.92
CA SER A 37 -19.22 6.91 17.85
C SER A 37 -18.95 5.43 17.67
N ARG A 38 -18.85 4.99 16.42
CA ARG A 38 -18.31 3.65 16.09
C ARG A 38 -16.86 3.79 15.74
N VAL A 39 -16.03 3.04 16.44
CA VAL A 39 -14.58 2.96 16.19
C VAL A 39 -14.29 1.58 15.63
N LEU A 40 -13.83 1.52 14.37
CA LEU A 40 -13.50 0.31 13.67
C LEU A 40 -11.97 0.20 13.56
N CYS A 41 -11.37 -0.84 14.13
CA CYS A 41 -9.96 -1.14 13.90
C CYS A 41 -9.77 -1.63 12.46
N VAL A 42 -8.93 -0.93 11.70
CA VAL A 42 -8.67 -1.22 10.30
C VAL A 42 -7.96 -2.56 10.10
N VAL A 43 -7.13 -2.97 11.07
CA VAL A 43 -6.32 -4.19 10.95
C VAL A 43 -7.11 -5.47 11.29
N CYS A 44 -7.98 -5.44 12.30
CA CYS A 44 -8.68 -6.66 12.73
C CYS A 44 -10.20 -6.63 12.55
N GLY A 45 -10.72 -5.58 11.91
CA GLY A 45 -12.16 -5.43 11.65
C GLY A 45 -13.05 -5.28 12.89
N ARG A 46 -12.46 -5.23 14.10
CA ARG A 46 -13.26 -5.11 15.33
C ARG A 46 -13.88 -3.73 15.41
N ALA A 47 -15.18 -3.68 15.37
CA ALA A 47 -15.95 -2.47 15.64
C ALA A 47 -16.35 -2.39 17.11
N VAL A 48 -16.15 -1.23 17.72
CA VAL A 48 -16.58 -0.92 19.09
C VAL A 48 -17.46 0.32 19.01
N ALA A 49 -18.66 0.25 19.58
CA ALA A 49 -19.45 1.45 19.82
C ALA A 49 -18.92 2.12 21.10
N VAL A 50 -18.56 3.38 21.01
CA VAL A 50 -18.00 4.13 22.14
C VAL A 50 -18.91 5.32 22.41
N ASP A 51 -19.36 5.43 23.65
CA ASP A 51 -19.94 6.68 24.13
C ASP A 51 -18.79 7.68 24.30
N THR A 52 -18.94 8.88 23.73
CA THR A 52 -17.87 9.90 23.74
C THR A 52 -17.54 10.32 25.18
N LEU A 53 -18.49 10.28 26.10
CA LEU A 53 -18.26 10.57 27.52
C LEU A 53 -17.45 9.45 28.19
N GLN A 54 -17.78 8.19 27.94
CA GLN A 54 -17.07 7.03 28.49
C GLN A 54 -15.65 6.90 27.92
N PHE A 55 -15.44 7.30 26.66
CA PHE A 55 -14.10 7.38 26.06
C PHE A 55 -13.24 8.44 26.75
N MET A 56 -13.82 9.61 27.04
CA MET A 56 -13.10 10.69 27.74
C MET A 56 -12.73 10.28 29.18
N GLU A 57 -13.60 9.60 29.90
CA GLU A 57 -13.30 9.10 31.25
C GLU A 57 -12.14 8.08 31.24
N GLN A 58 -12.16 7.11 30.31
CA GLN A 58 -11.09 6.12 30.19
C GLN A 58 -9.77 6.74 29.71
N TYR A 59 -9.82 7.76 28.87
CA TYR A 59 -8.63 8.47 28.41
C TYR A 59 -7.99 9.28 29.57
N VAL A 60 -8.80 10.00 30.32
CA VAL A 60 -8.33 10.75 31.50
C VAL A 60 -7.75 9.80 32.53
N ASP A 61 -8.39 8.66 32.83
CA ASP A 61 -7.86 7.63 33.72
C ASP A 61 -6.51 7.06 33.24
N THR A 62 -6.38 6.82 31.93
CA THR A 62 -5.11 6.33 31.32
C THR A 62 -3.98 7.36 31.45
N VAL A 63 -4.27 8.64 31.23
CA VAL A 63 -3.29 9.73 31.37
C VAL A 63 -2.88 9.90 32.83
N VAL A 64 -3.84 9.87 33.76
CA VAL A 64 -3.60 9.97 35.21
C VAL A 64 -2.77 8.78 35.70
N ARG A 65 -3.10 7.54 35.30
CA ARG A 65 -2.33 6.33 35.64
C ARG A 65 -0.89 6.41 35.11
N ARG A 66 -0.67 6.88 33.87
CA ARG A 66 0.68 7.11 33.33
C ARG A 66 1.46 8.16 34.10
N LEU A 67 0.83 9.23 34.54
CA LEU A 67 1.47 10.25 35.37
C LEU A 67 1.82 9.73 36.77
N LEU A 68 0.97 8.87 37.35
CA LEU A 68 1.20 8.27 38.68
C LEU A 68 2.21 7.10 38.65
N ALA A 69 2.35 6.38 37.53
CA ALA A 69 3.32 5.29 37.38
C ALA A 69 4.75 5.77 37.16
N LYS A 70 4.98 7.01 36.69
CA LYS A 70 6.31 7.56 36.40
C LYS A 70 7.27 7.64 37.60
N PRO A 71 6.87 7.90 38.85
CA PRO A 71 7.78 7.86 39.98
C PRO A 71 8.46 6.48 40.15
N PHE A 72 7.75 5.38 39.86
CA PHE A 72 8.29 4.01 39.94
C PHE A 72 9.31 3.70 38.85
N GLU A 73 9.06 4.15 37.62
CA GLU A 73 9.99 4.00 36.49
C GLU A 73 11.28 4.80 36.72
N ILE A 74 11.17 6.02 37.26
CA ILE A 74 12.31 6.86 37.61
C ILE A 74 13.19 6.21 38.70
N THR A 75 12.57 5.59 39.69
CA THR A 75 13.30 4.88 40.76
C THR A 75 14.06 3.68 40.22
N THR A 76 13.48 2.93 39.28
CA THR A 76 14.12 1.80 38.61
C THR A 76 15.28 2.24 37.70
N GLU A 77 15.16 3.37 37.03
CA GLU A 77 16.20 3.93 36.15
C GLU A 77 17.40 4.47 36.97
N ILE A 78 17.14 5.10 38.10
CA ILE A 78 18.19 5.57 39.07
C ILE A 78 19.00 4.40 39.62
N THR A 79 18.34 3.29 39.93
CA THR A 79 19.02 2.10 40.46
C THR A 79 19.80 1.31 39.41
N ARG A 80 19.38 1.33 38.14
CA ARG A 80 20.08 0.66 37.04
C ARG A 80 21.27 1.42 36.47
N SER A 81 21.20 2.72 36.30
CA SER A 81 22.25 3.55 35.68
C SER A 81 22.27 4.97 36.27
N PRO A 82 22.82 5.18 37.49
CA PRO A 82 22.78 6.48 38.19
C PRO A 82 23.48 7.60 37.41
N ARG A 83 24.58 7.29 36.69
CA ARG A 83 25.34 8.28 35.91
C ARG A 83 24.57 8.80 34.71
N ASP A 84 23.96 7.89 33.93
CA ASP A 84 23.21 8.26 32.73
C ASP A 84 21.94 9.03 33.12
N PHE A 85 21.34 8.70 34.26
CA PHE A 85 20.21 9.41 34.80
C PHE A 85 20.60 10.86 35.15
N ILE A 86 21.71 11.10 35.88
CA ILE A 86 22.14 12.43 36.29
C ILE A 86 22.45 13.32 35.08
N VAL A 87 23.09 12.78 34.03
CA VAL A 87 23.45 13.55 32.82
C VAL A 87 22.20 13.89 31.98
N SER A 88 21.23 13.00 31.87
CA SER A 88 20.01 13.20 31.07
C SER A 88 18.88 13.94 31.81
N PHE A 89 18.93 13.98 33.14
CA PHE A 89 17.86 14.50 33.99
C PHE A 89 17.51 15.99 33.73
N PRO A 90 18.48 16.92 33.61
CA PRO A 90 18.15 18.30 33.34
C PRO A 90 17.39 18.53 32.04
N GLY A 91 17.79 17.86 30.96
CA GLY A 91 17.11 17.96 29.68
C GLY A 91 15.68 17.36 29.71
N ARG A 92 15.51 16.25 30.43
CA ARG A 92 14.20 15.61 30.61
C ARG A 92 13.23 16.44 31.44
N VAL A 93 13.70 17.10 32.46
CA VAL A 93 12.90 18.00 33.34
C VAL A 93 12.50 19.27 32.61
N LEU A 94 13.43 19.90 31.88
CA LEU A 94 13.17 21.12 31.14
C LEU A 94 12.21 20.91 29.96
N THR A 95 12.27 19.77 29.30
CA THR A 95 11.40 19.48 28.12
C THR A 95 10.08 18.84 28.49
N LYS A 96 9.94 18.25 29.69
CA LYS A 96 8.74 17.51 30.11
C LYS A 96 7.46 18.36 30.14
N PRO A 97 7.46 19.60 30.70
CA PRO A 97 6.26 20.43 30.67
C PRO A 97 5.79 20.76 29.26
N PHE A 98 6.75 21.02 28.34
CA PHE A 98 6.43 21.32 26.94
C PHE A 98 5.91 20.11 26.18
N ARG A 99 6.42 18.90 26.44
CA ARG A 99 5.92 17.66 25.85
C ARG A 99 4.52 17.29 26.36
N VAL A 100 4.28 17.39 27.66
CA VAL A 100 2.95 17.18 28.25
C VAL A 100 1.97 18.25 27.78
N ALA A 101 2.39 19.52 27.70
CA ALA A 101 1.56 20.58 27.14
C ALA A 101 1.28 20.38 25.65
N ALA A 102 2.24 19.87 24.87
CA ALA A 102 2.03 19.55 23.46
C ALA A 102 1.08 18.35 23.27
N GLU A 103 1.22 17.29 24.08
CA GLU A 103 0.29 16.15 24.07
C GLU A 103 -1.12 16.55 24.52
N LEU A 104 -1.23 17.36 25.58
CA LEU A 104 -2.52 17.92 26.03
C LEU A 104 -3.12 18.85 24.98
N ARG A 105 -2.30 19.70 24.34
CA ARG A 105 -2.74 20.61 23.29
C ARG A 105 -3.19 19.86 22.04
N ALA A 106 -2.45 18.83 21.62
CA ALA A 106 -2.84 17.96 20.52
C ALA A 106 -4.14 17.21 20.82
N THR A 107 -4.30 16.73 22.05
CA THR A 107 -5.52 16.04 22.49
C THR A 107 -6.70 17.01 22.65
N MET A 108 -6.47 18.19 23.24
CA MET A 108 -7.49 19.23 23.31
C MET A 108 -7.87 19.77 21.95
N ASP A 109 -6.92 19.89 21.02
CA ASP A 109 -7.16 20.24 19.63
C ASP A 109 -8.05 19.21 18.93
N ILE A 110 -7.88 17.91 19.20
CA ILE A 110 -8.75 16.84 18.70
C ILE A 110 -10.15 16.94 19.32
N VAL A 111 -10.23 17.22 20.61
CA VAL A 111 -11.50 17.26 21.38
C VAL A 111 -12.26 18.58 21.22
N LEU A 112 -11.53 19.72 21.18
CA LEU A 112 -12.13 21.06 21.14
C LEU A 112 -12.27 21.64 19.73
N ARG A 113 -11.61 21.07 18.71
CA ARG A 113 -11.83 21.49 17.33
C ARG A 113 -13.21 21.07 16.83
N ARG A 114 -14.24 21.64 17.41
CA ARG A 114 -15.51 21.86 16.71
C ARG A 114 -15.36 22.79 15.49
N ARG A 115 -14.12 23.16 15.11
CA ARG A 115 -13.83 24.02 13.96
C ARG A 115 -12.82 23.35 13.07
N ARG A 116 -13.34 22.81 11.97
CA ARG A 116 -12.68 22.33 10.74
C ARG A 116 -11.62 21.26 11.02
N PRO A 117 -11.98 19.97 10.86
CA PRO A 117 -10.96 19.04 10.45
C PRO A 117 -10.30 19.66 9.21
N THR A 118 -8.98 19.72 9.18
CA THR A 118 -8.28 19.71 7.89
C THR A 118 -8.81 18.44 7.23
N ARG A 119 -9.82 18.62 6.42
CA ARG A 119 -10.35 17.56 5.59
C ARG A 119 -9.16 17.04 4.79
N ARG A 120 -8.60 15.89 5.15
CA ARG A 120 -8.21 14.99 4.08
C ARG A 120 -9.54 14.73 3.38
N PRO A 121 -9.71 15.14 2.15
CA PRO A 121 -10.96 14.88 1.48
C PRO A 121 -11.17 13.37 1.57
N VAL A 122 -12.26 12.95 2.22
CA VAL A 122 -12.84 11.66 1.85
C VAL A 122 -13.04 11.84 0.37
N THR A 123 -12.31 11.08 -0.43
CA THR A 123 -12.45 11.12 -1.88
C THR A 123 -13.90 10.77 -2.14
N VAL A 124 -14.73 11.80 -2.30
CA VAL A 124 -16.11 11.62 -2.75
C VAL A 124 -15.93 11.27 -4.21
N LEU A 125 -15.95 9.98 -4.49
CA LEU A 125 -15.96 9.53 -5.88
C LEU A 125 -17.17 10.19 -6.53
N PRO A 126 -16.99 10.86 -7.67
CA PRO A 126 -18.10 11.33 -8.48
C PRO A 126 -19.05 10.15 -8.79
N SER A 127 -20.24 10.42 -9.29
CA SER A 127 -21.12 9.35 -9.74
C SER A 127 -20.36 8.44 -10.70
N THR A 128 -20.30 7.15 -10.38
CA THR A 128 -19.59 6.16 -11.22
C THR A 128 -20.13 6.26 -12.66
N PRO A 129 -19.28 6.30 -13.67
CA PRO A 129 -19.72 6.16 -15.05
C PRO A 129 -20.61 4.93 -15.19
N GLY A 130 -21.61 4.98 -16.06
CA GLY A 130 -22.45 3.83 -16.33
C GLY A 130 -21.63 2.61 -16.77
N GLU A 131 -22.16 1.40 -16.61
CA GLU A 131 -21.52 0.20 -17.11
C GLU A 131 -21.23 0.34 -18.61
N LEU A 132 -19.94 0.42 -18.95
CA LEU A 132 -19.48 0.52 -20.32
C LEU A 132 -19.08 -0.88 -20.80
N PRO A 133 -19.39 -1.28 -22.04
CA PRO A 133 -18.95 -2.57 -22.58
C PRO A 133 -17.41 -2.62 -22.56
N ALA A 134 -16.86 -3.80 -22.23
CA ALA A 134 -15.43 -4.04 -22.26
C ALA A 134 -14.84 -3.67 -23.64
N THR A 135 -13.77 -2.93 -23.64
CA THR A 135 -13.06 -2.51 -24.86
C THR A 135 -12.10 -3.61 -25.26
N GLU A 136 -11.95 -3.86 -26.58
CA GLU A 136 -10.98 -4.84 -27.08
C GLU A 136 -9.55 -4.42 -26.63
N ARG A 137 -8.84 -5.29 -25.93
CA ARG A 137 -7.50 -5.06 -25.41
C ARG A 137 -6.67 -6.35 -25.43
N HIS A 138 -5.36 -6.20 -25.49
CA HIS A 138 -4.42 -7.31 -25.46
C HIS A 138 -3.82 -7.56 -24.07
N CYS A 139 -4.03 -6.65 -23.12
CA CYS A 139 -3.60 -6.77 -21.73
C CYS A 139 -4.74 -7.27 -20.84
N GLN A 140 -4.39 -7.90 -19.72
CA GLN A 140 -5.33 -8.23 -18.65
C GLN A 140 -5.42 -7.05 -17.66
N VAL A 141 -6.60 -6.83 -17.09
CA VAL A 141 -6.83 -5.82 -16.05
C VAL A 141 -7.12 -6.53 -14.74
N LEU A 142 -6.21 -6.37 -13.79
CA LEU A 142 -6.28 -7.03 -12.49
C LEU A 142 -6.73 -6.04 -11.40
N LEU A 143 -7.44 -6.57 -10.41
CA LEU A 143 -7.72 -5.85 -9.17
C LEU A 143 -6.60 -6.11 -8.17
N SER A 144 -5.91 -5.07 -7.69
CA SER A 144 -4.95 -5.21 -6.59
C SER A 144 -5.68 -5.28 -5.25
N THR A 145 -5.38 -6.32 -4.46
CA THR A 145 -6.15 -6.62 -3.23
C THR A 145 -6.11 -5.54 -2.13
N PRO A 146 -5.11 -4.65 -2.04
CA PRO A 146 -5.16 -3.50 -1.12
C PRO A 146 -6.33 -2.53 -1.34
N LEU A 147 -6.92 -2.49 -2.53
CA LEU A 147 -8.17 -1.76 -2.76
C LEU A 147 -9.31 -2.24 -1.85
N LEU A 148 -9.28 -3.52 -1.48
CA LEU A 148 -10.25 -4.18 -0.60
C LEU A 148 -9.59 -4.64 0.71
N TRP A 149 -8.72 -3.81 1.29
CA TRP A 149 -7.89 -4.16 2.44
C TRP A 149 -8.63 -4.77 3.63
N VAL A 150 -9.88 -4.36 3.87
CA VAL A 150 -10.69 -4.81 5.01
C VAL A 150 -11.59 -6.01 4.69
N HIS A 151 -11.67 -6.39 3.42
CA HIS A 151 -12.38 -7.59 2.97
C HIS A 151 -11.47 -8.81 3.10
N ASP A 152 -12.07 -9.98 3.22
CA ASP A 152 -11.31 -11.21 3.04
C ASP A 152 -10.99 -11.45 1.55
N LEU A 153 -10.06 -12.37 1.31
CA LEU A 153 -9.60 -12.62 -0.07
C LEU A 153 -10.68 -13.32 -0.93
N ASP A 154 -11.61 -14.06 -0.31
CA ASP A 154 -12.73 -14.68 -1.05
C ASP A 154 -13.72 -13.62 -1.52
N GLU A 155 -14.10 -12.70 -0.63
CA GLU A 155 -14.91 -11.54 -1.00
C GLU A 155 -14.24 -10.69 -2.08
N THR A 156 -12.91 -10.58 -2.04
CA THR A 156 -12.13 -9.86 -3.06
C THR A 156 -12.21 -10.54 -4.42
N LEU A 157 -12.14 -11.88 -4.50
CA LEU A 157 -12.35 -12.61 -5.74
C LEU A 157 -13.78 -12.43 -6.29
N ASP A 158 -14.79 -12.43 -5.41
CA ASP A 158 -16.17 -12.18 -5.82
C ASP A 158 -16.35 -10.77 -6.38
N VAL A 159 -15.77 -9.76 -5.73
CA VAL A 159 -15.81 -8.38 -6.23
C VAL A 159 -15.11 -8.25 -7.58
N ALA A 160 -13.94 -8.88 -7.76
CA ALA A 160 -13.22 -8.85 -9.04
C ALA A 160 -14.05 -9.47 -10.16
N ASN A 161 -14.65 -10.63 -9.91
CA ASN A 161 -15.52 -11.31 -10.86
C ASN A 161 -16.78 -10.48 -11.20
N ASP A 162 -17.48 -9.96 -10.19
CA ASP A 162 -18.70 -9.16 -10.35
C ASP A 162 -18.46 -7.85 -11.11
N LEU A 163 -17.27 -7.27 -11.00
CA LEU A 163 -16.88 -6.01 -11.65
C LEU A 163 -16.20 -6.25 -13.01
N GLY A 164 -16.05 -7.49 -13.46
CA GLY A 164 -15.48 -7.82 -14.75
C GLY A 164 -13.98 -7.52 -14.86
N TYR A 165 -13.23 -7.72 -13.78
CA TYR A 165 -11.76 -7.78 -13.86
C TYR A 165 -11.34 -9.11 -14.49
N ASP A 166 -10.21 -9.12 -15.19
CA ASP A 166 -9.67 -10.35 -15.79
C ASP A 166 -8.94 -11.22 -14.75
N GLY A 167 -8.65 -10.65 -13.59
CA GLY A 167 -7.94 -11.34 -12.51
C GLY A 167 -7.68 -10.47 -11.29
N VAL A 168 -6.83 -10.98 -10.43
CA VAL A 168 -6.48 -10.34 -9.14
C VAL A 168 -4.98 -10.40 -8.93
N GLU A 169 -4.40 -9.29 -8.52
CA GLU A 169 -3.09 -9.27 -7.90
C GLU A 169 -3.23 -9.41 -6.40
N VAL A 170 -2.78 -10.56 -5.90
CA VAL A 170 -2.88 -10.89 -4.47
C VAL A 170 -1.64 -10.39 -3.74
N TRP A 171 -1.83 -9.61 -2.69
CA TRP A 171 -0.73 -9.23 -1.82
C TRP A 171 -0.43 -10.33 -0.80
N ALA A 172 0.80 -10.83 -0.79
CA ALA A 172 1.27 -11.88 0.11
C ALA A 172 1.00 -11.53 1.58
N TYR A 173 1.09 -10.24 1.93
CA TYR A 173 0.80 -9.78 3.28
C TYR A 173 -0.64 -10.10 3.72
N GLN A 174 -1.64 -9.96 2.81
CA GLN A 174 -3.03 -10.28 3.14
C GLN A 174 -3.22 -11.79 3.33
N VAL A 175 -2.55 -12.62 2.52
CA VAL A 175 -2.56 -14.08 2.69
C VAL A 175 -2.02 -14.47 4.07
N VAL A 176 -0.90 -13.89 4.47
CA VAL A 176 -0.29 -14.13 5.80
C VAL A 176 -1.17 -13.61 6.93
N ARG A 177 -1.69 -12.37 6.80
CA ARG A 177 -2.55 -11.73 7.79
C ARG A 177 -3.81 -12.54 8.07
N ASP A 178 -4.45 -13.01 7.01
CA ASP A 178 -5.74 -13.69 7.06
C ASP A 178 -5.57 -15.21 7.24
N ARG A 179 -4.33 -15.70 7.21
CA ARG A 179 -3.98 -17.12 7.27
C ARG A 179 -4.72 -17.92 6.18
N ALA A 180 -4.85 -17.31 5.01
CA ALA A 180 -5.51 -17.96 3.89
C ALA A 180 -4.64 -19.10 3.35
N ASP A 181 -5.29 -20.16 2.91
CA ASP A 181 -4.63 -21.25 2.17
C ASP A 181 -4.44 -20.83 0.71
N PRO A 182 -3.19 -20.64 0.21
CA PRO A 182 -2.96 -20.19 -1.15
C PRO A 182 -3.50 -21.14 -2.21
N ALA A 183 -3.40 -22.46 -2.00
CA ALA A 183 -3.86 -23.44 -2.97
C ALA A 183 -5.40 -23.42 -3.10
N ALA A 184 -6.09 -23.32 -1.97
CA ALA A 184 -7.54 -23.20 -1.95
C ALA A 184 -8.00 -21.86 -2.57
N LEU A 185 -7.32 -20.75 -2.29
CA LEU A 185 -7.60 -19.45 -2.89
C LEU A 185 -7.41 -19.49 -4.42
N GLY A 186 -6.30 -20.07 -4.88
CA GLY A 186 -6.03 -20.28 -6.30
C GLY A 186 -7.06 -21.14 -7.00
N ALA A 187 -7.55 -22.21 -6.36
CA ALA A 187 -8.62 -23.02 -6.89
C ALA A 187 -9.93 -22.24 -7.07
N ARG A 188 -10.26 -21.38 -6.10
CA ARG A 188 -11.45 -20.51 -6.17
C ARG A 188 -11.34 -19.43 -7.24
N ALA A 189 -10.16 -18.84 -7.44
CA ALA A 189 -9.91 -17.89 -8.53
C ALA A 189 -10.07 -18.56 -9.90
N ARG A 190 -9.48 -19.74 -10.08
CA ARG A 190 -9.62 -20.52 -11.33
C ARG A 190 -11.08 -20.89 -11.61
N ALA A 191 -11.85 -21.27 -10.60
CA ALA A 191 -13.27 -21.56 -10.75
C ALA A 191 -14.09 -20.36 -11.26
N ARG A 192 -13.61 -19.13 -11.03
CA ARG A 192 -14.18 -17.87 -11.53
C ARG A 192 -13.54 -17.39 -12.84
N GLY A 193 -12.57 -18.12 -13.39
CA GLY A 193 -11.84 -17.71 -14.60
C GLY A 193 -10.88 -16.54 -14.37
N LEU A 194 -10.54 -16.22 -13.11
CA LEU A 194 -9.67 -15.11 -12.76
C LEU A 194 -8.19 -15.51 -12.87
N ALA A 195 -7.40 -14.71 -13.60
CA ALA A 195 -5.95 -14.80 -13.60
C ALA A 195 -5.39 -14.28 -12.25
N LEU A 196 -4.21 -14.80 -11.85
CA LEU A 196 -3.55 -14.36 -10.62
C LEU A 196 -2.11 -13.93 -10.87
N THR A 197 -1.72 -12.84 -10.21
CA THR A 197 -0.34 -12.47 -9.90
C THR A 197 -0.19 -12.35 -8.38
N LEU A 198 1.04 -12.34 -7.88
CA LEU A 198 1.31 -12.14 -6.46
C LEU A 198 2.27 -10.97 -6.28
N HIS A 199 1.87 -9.99 -5.47
CA HIS A 199 2.80 -9.02 -4.92
C HIS A 199 3.46 -9.62 -3.66
N ALA A 200 4.79 -9.79 -3.70
CA ALA A 200 5.55 -10.38 -2.61
C ALA A 200 5.44 -9.57 -1.31
N LEU A 201 5.83 -10.16 -0.22
CA LEU A 201 6.09 -9.41 1.01
C LEU A 201 7.13 -8.33 0.71
N SER A 202 6.83 -7.09 1.04
CA SER A 202 7.69 -5.92 0.78
C SER A 202 7.93 -5.07 2.02
N TRP A 203 6.97 -5.02 2.94
CA TRP A 203 7.10 -4.24 4.16
C TRP A 203 8.10 -4.87 5.13
N ASP A 204 8.93 -4.04 5.75
CA ASP A 204 10.00 -4.43 6.67
C ASP A 204 11.11 -5.29 6.04
N LEU A 205 11.16 -5.39 4.70
CA LEU A 205 12.15 -6.18 3.98
C LEU A 205 13.12 -5.28 3.22
N ASN A 206 14.38 -5.71 3.17
CA ASN A 206 15.39 -5.09 2.35
C ASN A 206 16.38 -6.15 1.84
N PRO A 207 16.14 -6.74 0.63
CA PRO A 207 17.03 -7.75 0.07
C PRO A 207 18.43 -7.22 -0.28
N ALA A 208 18.61 -5.90 -0.36
CA ALA A 208 19.90 -5.25 -0.58
C ALA A 208 20.62 -4.85 0.72
N SER A 209 20.03 -5.08 1.89
CA SER A 209 20.56 -4.64 3.18
C SER A 209 22.01 -5.08 3.41
N GLN A 210 22.87 -4.15 3.87
CA GLN A 210 24.24 -4.45 4.29
C GLN A 210 24.31 -5.18 5.64
N ILE A 211 23.17 -5.30 6.34
CA ILE A 211 23.06 -6.08 7.58
C ILE A 211 22.64 -7.50 7.21
N ASP A 212 23.55 -8.47 7.40
CA ASP A 212 23.37 -9.85 6.96
C ASP A 212 22.08 -10.49 7.49
N ALA A 213 21.70 -10.22 8.73
CA ALA A 213 20.48 -10.75 9.33
C ALA A 213 19.22 -10.22 8.63
N ILE A 214 19.17 -8.96 8.23
CA ILE A 214 18.07 -8.35 7.50
C ILE A 214 18.02 -8.90 6.07
N HIS A 215 19.17 -8.96 5.41
CA HIS A 215 19.31 -9.55 4.07
C HIS A 215 18.77 -10.99 4.05
N ALA A 216 19.26 -11.85 4.94
CA ALA A 216 18.85 -13.26 5.01
C ALA A 216 17.35 -13.41 5.33
N ALA A 217 16.81 -12.61 6.25
CA ALA A 217 15.38 -12.60 6.56
C ALA A 217 14.53 -12.16 5.36
N SER A 218 15.01 -11.15 4.61
CA SER A 218 14.34 -10.64 3.41
C SER A 218 14.32 -11.71 2.31
N LEU A 219 15.44 -12.37 2.04
CA LEU A 219 15.49 -13.49 1.09
C LEU A 219 14.54 -14.62 1.51
N GLY A 220 14.54 -15.01 2.78
CA GLY A 220 13.63 -16.04 3.28
C GLY A 220 12.15 -15.68 3.08
N ALA A 221 11.77 -14.43 3.29
CA ALA A 221 10.40 -13.95 3.06
C ALA A 221 10.03 -13.88 1.56
N LEU A 222 10.99 -13.53 0.70
CA LEU A 222 10.80 -13.52 -0.76
C LEU A 222 10.68 -14.95 -1.30
N HIS A 223 11.49 -15.91 -0.83
CA HIS A 223 11.32 -17.33 -1.16
C HIS A 223 9.92 -17.83 -0.78
N GLN A 224 9.45 -17.51 0.43
CA GLN A 224 8.09 -17.85 0.85
C GLN A 224 7.02 -17.24 -0.05
N SER A 225 7.23 -16.01 -0.54
CA SER A 225 6.32 -15.34 -1.46
C SER A 225 6.28 -16.05 -2.82
N VAL A 226 7.42 -16.51 -3.33
CA VAL A 226 7.49 -17.31 -4.56
C VAL A 226 6.79 -18.66 -4.38
N ASP A 227 6.99 -19.34 -3.26
CA ASP A 227 6.31 -20.59 -2.94
C ASP A 227 4.79 -20.40 -2.84
N MET A 228 4.36 -19.30 -2.23
CA MET A 228 2.96 -18.90 -2.14
C MET A 228 2.36 -18.64 -3.53
N ALA A 229 3.07 -17.93 -4.41
CA ALA A 229 2.64 -17.67 -5.79
C ALA A 229 2.45 -18.98 -6.58
N SER A 230 3.37 -19.92 -6.42
CA SER A 230 3.27 -21.25 -7.03
C SER A 230 2.04 -22.00 -6.54
N GLN A 231 1.77 -22.01 -5.22
CA GLN A 231 0.58 -22.64 -4.65
C GLN A 231 -0.73 -21.99 -5.10
N LEU A 232 -0.75 -20.68 -5.23
CA LEU A 232 -1.87 -19.90 -5.79
C LEU A 232 -2.12 -20.26 -7.27
N GLY A 233 -1.11 -20.72 -7.99
CA GLY A 233 -1.13 -20.83 -9.45
C GLY A 233 -1.07 -19.45 -10.11
N ALA A 234 -0.39 -18.51 -9.49
CA ALA A 234 -0.09 -17.20 -10.07
C ALA A 234 0.87 -17.34 -11.26
N SER A 235 0.85 -16.38 -12.18
CA SER A 235 1.72 -16.39 -13.36
C SER A 235 3.07 -15.69 -13.11
N MET A 236 3.14 -14.85 -12.08
CA MET A 236 4.33 -14.10 -11.72
C MET A 236 4.29 -13.59 -10.27
N VAL A 237 5.48 -13.19 -9.80
CA VAL A 237 5.68 -12.49 -8.53
C VAL A 237 6.21 -11.10 -8.82
N VAL A 238 5.64 -10.08 -8.18
CA VAL A 238 6.17 -8.72 -8.13
C VAL A 238 6.97 -8.56 -6.85
N MET A 239 8.14 -7.94 -6.91
CA MET A 239 8.95 -7.62 -5.72
C MET A 239 9.54 -6.21 -5.79
N HIS A 240 9.75 -5.60 -4.62
CA HIS A 240 10.54 -4.37 -4.50
C HIS A 240 12.05 -4.67 -4.47
N PRO A 241 12.89 -3.78 -5.03
CA PRO A 241 14.33 -4.02 -5.11
C PRO A 241 15.06 -3.87 -3.76
N GLY A 242 14.43 -3.23 -2.78
CA GLY A 242 15.08 -2.81 -1.54
C GLY A 242 15.63 -1.38 -1.65
N HIS A 243 16.26 -0.93 -0.58
CA HIS A 243 16.71 0.46 -0.43
C HIS A 243 18.07 0.53 0.29
N THR A 244 18.73 1.70 0.28
CA THR A 244 19.93 1.93 1.07
C THR A 244 19.58 1.94 2.58
N THR A 245 20.46 1.40 3.41
CA THR A 245 20.25 1.39 4.88
C THR A 245 20.42 2.78 5.48
N ASP A 246 21.47 3.48 5.06
CA ASP A 246 21.68 4.90 5.37
C ASP A 246 21.37 5.70 4.09
N PRO A 247 20.52 6.73 4.19
CA PRO A 247 20.14 7.55 3.04
C PRO A 247 21.30 8.39 2.45
N HIS A 248 22.43 8.46 3.14
CA HIS A 248 23.65 9.14 2.66
C HIS A 248 24.66 8.16 2.03
N ASP A 249 24.36 6.87 2.08
CA ASP A 249 25.21 5.86 1.44
C ASP A 249 25.13 5.99 -0.10
N ASP A 250 26.25 5.65 -0.75
CA ASP A 250 26.28 5.47 -2.17
C ASP A 250 25.48 4.20 -2.55
N ALA A 251 24.48 4.37 -3.39
CA ALA A 251 23.63 3.28 -3.89
C ALA A 251 24.44 2.16 -4.58
N GLU A 252 25.57 2.50 -5.20
CA GLU A 252 26.47 1.53 -5.85
C GLU A 252 27.03 0.50 -4.85
N ALA A 253 27.16 0.84 -3.57
CA ALA A 253 27.58 -0.11 -2.54
C ALA A 253 26.57 -1.23 -2.30
N TYR A 254 25.28 -0.99 -2.60
CA TYR A 254 24.19 -1.96 -2.45
C TYR A 254 23.96 -2.81 -3.71
N TRP A 255 24.40 -2.31 -4.85
CA TRP A 255 24.12 -2.89 -6.16
C TRP A 255 24.52 -4.36 -6.31
N PRO A 256 25.77 -4.78 -5.96
CA PRO A 256 26.16 -6.19 -6.10
C PRO A 256 25.30 -7.15 -5.28
N ARG A 257 24.91 -6.73 -4.08
CA ARG A 257 24.07 -7.54 -3.18
C ARG A 257 22.64 -7.63 -3.70
N LEU A 258 22.09 -6.54 -4.24
CA LEU A 258 20.80 -6.53 -4.91
C LEU A 258 20.76 -7.49 -6.10
N ILE A 259 21.76 -7.42 -6.99
CA ILE A 259 21.84 -8.32 -8.15
C ILE A 259 21.90 -9.78 -7.72
N ALA A 260 22.71 -10.12 -6.71
CA ALA A 260 22.80 -11.48 -6.18
C ALA A 260 21.44 -11.95 -5.60
N ALA A 261 20.77 -11.10 -4.82
CA ALA A 261 19.47 -11.38 -4.24
C ALA A 261 18.39 -11.63 -5.32
N ILE A 262 18.32 -10.76 -6.32
CA ILE A 262 17.32 -10.92 -7.39
C ILE A 262 17.59 -12.18 -8.21
N ARG A 263 18.87 -12.50 -8.51
CA ARG A 263 19.23 -13.75 -9.19
C ARG A 263 18.75 -14.98 -8.43
N GLU A 264 19.00 -15.02 -7.12
CA GLU A 264 18.58 -16.13 -6.26
C GLU A 264 17.04 -16.30 -6.28
N ILE A 265 16.30 -15.22 -6.14
CA ILE A 265 14.82 -15.26 -6.18
C ILE A 265 14.31 -15.60 -7.58
N ALA A 266 14.97 -15.09 -8.62
CA ALA A 266 14.61 -15.38 -10.01
C ALA A 266 14.80 -16.86 -10.36
N ASP A 267 15.91 -17.46 -9.92
CA ASP A 267 16.20 -18.89 -10.13
C ASP A 267 15.15 -19.74 -9.39
N HIS A 268 14.82 -19.39 -8.14
CA HIS A 268 13.76 -20.05 -7.36
C HIS A 268 12.38 -19.93 -8.01
N ALA A 269 12.07 -18.76 -8.62
CA ALA A 269 10.82 -18.54 -9.36
C ALA A 269 10.79 -19.35 -10.67
N ALA A 270 11.93 -19.42 -11.39
CA ALA A 270 12.06 -20.18 -12.64
C ALA A 270 11.81 -21.68 -12.41
N ASP A 271 12.33 -22.27 -11.34
CA ASP A 271 12.09 -23.66 -10.95
C ASP A 271 10.60 -24.00 -10.77
N ARG A 272 9.75 -22.96 -10.56
CA ARG A 272 8.30 -23.06 -10.41
C ARG A 272 7.53 -22.58 -11.64
N GLY A 273 8.22 -22.26 -12.72
CA GLY A 273 7.62 -21.73 -13.94
C GLY A 273 7.06 -20.31 -13.79
N LEU A 274 7.53 -19.55 -12.79
CA LEU A 274 7.06 -18.20 -12.50
C LEU A 274 7.97 -17.15 -13.13
N ARG A 275 7.38 -16.03 -13.57
CA ARG A 275 8.12 -14.81 -13.89
C ARG A 275 8.34 -14.01 -12.60
N LEU A 276 9.38 -13.20 -12.60
CA LEU A 276 9.68 -12.23 -11.54
C LEU A 276 9.65 -10.83 -12.13
N GLY A 277 8.82 -9.97 -11.58
CA GLY A 277 8.79 -8.55 -11.88
C GLY A 277 9.49 -7.77 -10.77
N VAL A 278 10.47 -6.94 -11.11
CA VAL A 278 11.10 -6.03 -10.16
C VAL A 278 10.51 -4.65 -10.40
N GLU A 279 9.89 -4.10 -9.36
CA GLU A 279 9.22 -2.81 -9.44
C GLU A 279 10.22 -1.66 -9.29
N HIS A 280 10.11 -0.64 -10.15
CA HIS A 280 10.82 0.61 -9.89
C HIS A 280 10.07 1.40 -8.81
N MET A 281 10.84 2.13 -8.00
CA MET A 281 10.31 2.81 -6.83
C MET A 281 10.14 4.31 -7.07
N GLU A 282 9.26 4.93 -6.29
CA GLU A 282 9.13 6.38 -6.24
C GLU A 282 10.39 7.04 -5.66
N PRO A 283 10.67 8.32 -6.02
CA PRO A 283 11.83 9.05 -5.52
C PRO A 283 11.69 9.40 -4.03
N ARG A 284 11.98 8.43 -3.18
CA ARG A 284 12.08 8.58 -1.72
C ARG A 284 13.51 8.43 -1.27
N GLN A 285 13.78 8.96 -0.08
CA GLN A 285 15.08 8.81 0.56
C GLN A 285 15.43 7.34 0.76
N GLY A 286 16.56 6.93 0.21
CA GLY A 286 17.05 5.55 0.24
C GLY A 286 16.65 4.70 -0.97
N GLU A 287 15.64 5.07 -1.72
CA GLU A 287 15.32 4.39 -2.98
C GLU A 287 16.32 4.75 -4.08
N TYR A 288 16.69 3.79 -4.92
CA TYR A 288 17.69 4.01 -5.96
C TYR A 288 17.35 3.34 -7.32
N ILE A 289 16.35 2.51 -7.39
CA ILE A 289 15.81 2.01 -8.66
C ILE A 289 14.58 2.87 -9.03
N ILE A 290 14.82 4.06 -9.55
CA ILE A 290 13.79 5.10 -9.73
C ILE A 290 13.54 5.40 -11.21
N THR A 291 14.59 5.36 -12.05
CA THR A 291 14.51 5.74 -13.47
C THR A 291 14.42 4.53 -14.38
N ALA A 292 14.03 4.74 -15.64
CA ALA A 292 14.06 3.71 -16.67
C ALA A 292 15.47 3.14 -16.85
N GLU A 293 16.49 4.02 -16.83
CA GLU A 293 17.90 3.63 -16.90
C GLU A 293 18.31 2.68 -15.77
N HIS A 294 17.93 3.00 -14.52
CA HIS A 294 18.19 2.13 -13.37
C HIS A 294 17.53 0.76 -13.55
N SER A 295 16.28 0.75 -14.00
CA SER A 295 15.53 -0.49 -14.24
C SER A 295 16.17 -1.33 -15.35
N ASN A 296 16.56 -0.71 -16.46
CA ASN A 296 17.20 -1.40 -17.58
C ASN A 296 18.57 -1.98 -17.16
N ARG A 297 19.41 -1.17 -16.48
CA ARG A 297 20.68 -1.65 -15.90
C ARG A 297 20.47 -2.85 -15.00
N LEU A 298 19.46 -2.78 -14.10
CA LEU A 298 19.13 -3.87 -13.19
C LEU A 298 18.81 -5.16 -13.94
N ILE A 299 17.92 -5.09 -14.93
CA ILE A 299 17.50 -6.25 -15.71
C ILE A 299 18.66 -6.83 -16.53
N HIS A 300 19.49 -5.99 -17.12
CA HIS A 300 20.69 -6.40 -17.84
C HIS A 300 21.69 -7.11 -16.92
N GLU A 301 21.99 -6.53 -15.75
CA GLU A 301 22.96 -7.11 -14.83
C GLU A 301 22.41 -8.37 -14.13
N VAL A 302 21.10 -8.46 -13.85
CA VAL A 302 20.48 -9.69 -13.32
C VAL A 302 20.61 -10.84 -14.31
N ASP A 303 20.45 -10.58 -15.61
CA ASP A 303 20.62 -11.55 -16.70
C ASP A 303 19.87 -12.88 -16.45
N ARG A 304 18.56 -12.77 -16.23
CA ARG A 304 17.63 -13.91 -16.12
C ARG A 304 16.45 -13.74 -17.07
N PRO A 305 16.12 -14.77 -17.88
CA PRO A 305 15.06 -14.66 -18.91
C PRO A 305 13.66 -14.48 -18.32
N ASN A 306 13.43 -14.95 -17.10
CA ASN A 306 12.16 -14.85 -16.39
C ASN A 306 11.99 -13.54 -15.59
N VAL A 307 12.98 -12.61 -15.64
CA VAL A 307 12.94 -11.33 -14.90
C VAL A 307 12.62 -10.19 -15.85
N GLY A 308 11.82 -9.23 -15.39
CA GLY A 308 11.53 -7.98 -16.08
C GLY A 308 11.11 -6.87 -15.11
N THR A 309 10.88 -5.69 -15.65
CA THR A 309 10.50 -4.51 -14.89
C THR A 309 8.99 -4.47 -14.69
N VAL A 310 8.56 -4.12 -13.47
CA VAL A 310 7.20 -3.64 -13.21
C VAL A 310 7.23 -2.12 -13.24
N VAL A 311 6.40 -1.54 -14.08
CA VAL A 311 6.24 -0.09 -14.15
C VAL A 311 5.04 0.29 -13.28
N ASP A 312 5.29 1.01 -12.19
CA ASP A 312 4.23 1.67 -11.43
C ASP A 312 4.09 3.13 -11.90
N VAL A 313 2.96 3.44 -12.49
CA VAL A 313 2.71 4.77 -13.04
C VAL A 313 2.72 5.86 -11.97
N ALA A 314 2.27 5.57 -10.75
CA ALA A 314 2.32 6.52 -9.65
C ALA A 314 3.74 6.78 -9.15
N HIS A 315 4.66 5.83 -9.30
CA HIS A 315 6.06 5.94 -8.88
C HIS A 315 6.94 6.72 -9.85
N ILE A 316 6.52 6.92 -11.11
CA ILE A 316 7.28 7.73 -12.07
C ILE A 316 7.53 9.12 -11.45
N PRO A 317 8.77 9.64 -11.43
CA PRO A 317 9.08 10.91 -10.79
C PRO A 317 8.19 12.04 -11.30
N TRP A 318 7.67 12.87 -10.40
CA TRP A 318 6.77 13.96 -10.78
C TRP A 318 7.45 14.95 -11.74
N GLY A 319 6.76 15.30 -12.80
CA GLY A 319 7.32 16.17 -13.86
C GLY A 319 8.09 15.43 -14.96
N THR A 320 8.22 14.10 -14.87
CA THR A 320 8.70 13.27 -15.97
C THR A 320 7.59 13.06 -16.99
N ASP A 321 7.91 12.98 -18.28
CA ASP A 321 6.97 12.53 -19.31
C ASP A 321 6.75 11.01 -19.16
N GLU A 322 5.59 10.62 -18.65
CA GLU A 322 5.29 9.21 -18.37
C GLU A 322 5.34 8.31 -19.63
N PRO A 323 4.81 8.72 -20.80
CA PRO A 323 4.99 7.98 -22.04
C PRO A 323 6.44 7.76 -22.44
N ALA A 324 7.28 8.77 -22.29
CA ALA A 324 8.72 8.64 -22.60
C ALA A 324 9.39 7.64 -21.63
N PHE A 325 9.10 7.76 -20.33
CA PHE A 325 9.59 6.79 -19.33
C PHE A 325 9.19 5.35 -19.67
N ILE A 326 7.92 5.12 -20.03
CA ILE A 326 7.42 3.79 -20.42
C ILE A 326 8.12 3.28 -21.68
N ALA A 327 8.36 4.15 -22.66
CA ALA A 327 9.03 3.79 -23.91
C ALA A 327 10.51 3.45 -23.70
N GLU A 328 11.17 4.04 -22.71
CA GLU A 328 12.57 3.78 -22.36
C GLU A 328 12.77 2.44 -21.62
N VAL A 329 11.74 1.92 -20.92
CA VAL A 329 11.84 0.65 -20.20
C VAL A 329 11.84 -0.54 -21.17
N GLU A 330 12.93 -1.30 -21.24
CA GLU A 330 13.11 -2.33 -22.26
C GLU A 330 12.28 -3.60 -22.10
N ARG A 331 12.04 -4.02 -20.88
CA ARG A 331 11.35 -5.29 -20.56
C ARG A 331 10.27 -5.10 -19.53
N ILE A 332 9.16 -4.47 -19.94
CA ILE A 332 7.98 -4.36 -19.07
C ILE A 332 7.25 -5.69 -19.05
N VAL A 333 7.10 -6.29 -17.87
CA VAL A 333 6.38 -7.56 -17.68
C VAL A 333 5.03 -7.37 -16.96
N HIS A 334 4.87 -6.26 -16.25
CA HIS A 334 3.68 -5.91 -15.48
C HIS A 334 3.57 -4.39 -15.31
N VAL A 335 2.37 -3.89 -15.07
CA VAL A 335 2.12 -2.47 -14.82
C VAL A 335 1.22 -2.33 -13.60
N HIS A 336 1.61 -1.49 -12.66
CA HIS A 336 0.72 -0.96 -11.62
C HIS A 336 0.16 0.37 -12.10
N LEU A 337 -1.15 0.50 -12.09
CA LEU A 337 -1.82 1.69 -12.55
C LEU A 337 -2.67 2.29 -11.43
N SER A 338 -2.26 3.45 -10.98
CA SER A 338 -3.01 4.34 -10.11
C SER A 338 -2.69 5.79 -10.48
N ASP A 339 -3.49 6.72 -10.01
CA ASP A 339 -3.21 8.14 -10.21
C ASP A 339 -2.30 8.69 -9.10
N ALA A 340 -1.69 9.84 -9.33
CA ALA A 340 -0.84 10.51 -8.37
C ALA A 340 -0.92 12.03 -8.55
N ASP A 341 -0.55 12.77 -7.51
CA ASP A 341 -0.19 14.19 -7.62
C ASP A 341 1.22 14.41 -7.03
N GLU A 342 1.69 15.65 -7.00
CA GLU A 342 3.03 16.00 -6.49
C GLU A 342 3.31 15.47 -5.07
N THR A 343 2.29 15.21 -4.28
CA THR A 343 2.40 14.88 -2.85
C THR A 343 1.77 13.55 -2.44
N ARG A 344 0.96 12.96 -3.31
CA ARG A 344 0.19 11.76 -2.99
C ARG A 344 0.30 10.75 -4.13
N LEU A 345 0.56 9.51 -3.76
CA LEU A 345 0.60 8.36 -4.66
C LEU A 345 -0.67 7.51 -4.49
N HIS A 346 -0.89 6.62 -5.42
CA HIS A 346 -1.95 5.61 -5.41
C HIS A 346 -3.36 6.21 -5.21
N LEU A 347 -3.60 7.34 -5.89
CA LEU A 347 -4.93 7.95 -5.94
C LEU A 347 -5.86 7.14 -6.87
N PRO A 348 -7.16 7.21 -6.65
CA PRO A 348 -8.12 6.68 -7.62
C PRO A 348 -7.91 7.28 -9.00
N LEU A 349 -8.10 6.51 -10.05
CA LEU A 349 -7.94 6.98 -11.43
C LEU A 349 -8.80 8.22 -11.70
N GLY A 350 -8.19 9.26 -12.28
CA GLY A 350 -8.81 10.55 -12.54
C GLY A 350 -8.93 11.49 -11.33
N GLN A 351 -8.30 11.14 -10.19
CA GLN A 351 -8.31 11.98 -8.98
C GLN A 351 -6.93 12.60 -8.65
N GLY A 352 -5.95 12.37 -9.48
CA GLY A 352 -4.62 12.97 -9.44
C GLY A 352 -4.40 13.97 -10.57
N GLY A 353 -3.17 14.02 -11.06
CA GLY A 353 -2.76 14.92 -12.12
C GLY A 353 -1.91 14.24 -13.20
N ARG A 354 -1.84 12.90 -13.21
CA ARG A 354 -1.18 12.13 -14.27
C ARG A 354 -2.00 12.19 -15.56
N ASP A 355 -1.34 12.29 -16.70
CA ASP A 355 -2.00 12.14 -18.00
C ASP A 355 -2.19 10.66 -18.34
N LEU A 356 -3.17 10.05 -17.66
CA LEU A 356 -3.46 8.63 -17.82
C LEU A 356 -3.88 8.27 -19.26
N GLY A 357 -4.43 9.21 -20.02
CA GLY A 357 -4.77 9.00 -21.43
C GLY A 357 -3.51 8.77 -22.28
N ARG A 358 -2.46 9.59 -22.11
CA ARG A 358 -1.16 9.39 -22.78
C ARG A 358 -0.46 8.12 -22.29
N VAL A 359 -0.50 7.84 -21.00
CA VAL A 359 0.03 6.59 -20.41
C VAL A 359 -0.60 5.36 -21.08
N LEU A 360 -1.92 5.29 -21.15
CA LEU A 360 -2.60 4.15 -21.77
C LEU A 360 -2.39 4.10 -23.29
N THR A 361 -2.17 5.24 -23.94
CA THR A 361 -1.76 5.30 -25.34
C THR A 361 -0.39 4.64 -25.56
N ALA A 362 0.57 4.91 -24.68
CA ALA A 362 1.90 4.27 -24.71
C ALA A 362 1.81 2.75 -24.47
N LEU A 363 0.85 2.30 -23.66
CA LEU A 363 0.65 0.90 -23.30
C LEU A 363 -0.25 0.10 -24.28
N ARG A 364 -0.72 0.66 -25.40
CA ARG A 364 -1.61 -0.04 -26.35
C ARG A 364 -1.08 -1.37 -26.87
N GLY A 365 0.23 -1.48 -27.03
CA GLY A 365 0.91 -2.70 -27.49
C GLY A 365 1.27 -3.69 -26.38
N PHE A 366 1.03 -3.31 -25.13
CA PHE A 366 1.37 -4.13 -23.98
C PHE A 366 0.46 -5.37 -23.90
N ARG A 367 1.06 -6.54 -23.65
CA ARG A 367 0.36 -7.83 -23.61
C ARG A 367 0.41 -8.50 -22.24
N GLY A 368 0.91 -7.82 -21.24
CA GLY A 368 0.96 -8.31 -19.85
C GLY A 368 -0.30 -7.99 -19.08
N ALA A 369 -0.17 -7.89 -17.76
CA ALA A 369 -1.26 -7.49 -16.89
C ALA A 369 -1.04 -6.07 -16.35
N ILE A 370 -2.14 -5.33 -16.23
CA ILE A 370 -2.20 -4.01 -15.60
C ILE A 370 -3.02 -4.19 -14.32
N ALA A 371 -2.38 -4.09 -13.16
CA ALA A 371 -3.06 -4.13 -11.88
C ALA A 371 -3.52 -2.71 -11.51
N LEU A 372 -4.82 -2.54 -11.33
CA LEU A 372 -5.36 -1.28 -10.81
C LEU A 372 -5.09 -1.23 -9.32
N GLU A 373 -4.13 -0.39 -8.95
CA GLU A 373 -3.61 -0.33 -7.60
C GLU A 373 -4.23 0.79 -6.78
N GLY A 374 -4.06 0.71 -5.47
CA GLY A 374 -4.51 1.68 -4.50
C GLY A 374 -4.76 1.01 -3.15
N PHE A 375 -5.03 1.82 -2.15
CA PHE A 375 -5.28 1.33 -0.80
C PHE A 375 -6.58 1.91 -0.25
N SER A 376 -7.50 1.06 0.21
CA SER A 376 -8.73 1.51 0.82
C SER A 376 -9.11 0.74 2.07
N ILE A 377 -9.41 1.47 3.11
CA ILE A 377 -9.87 0.95 4.40
C ILE A 377 -11.38 1.13 4.65
N GLY A 378 -12.12 1.67 3.69
CA GLY A 378 -13.54 1.94 3.93
C GLY A 378 -14.46 1.94 2.71
N ALA A 379 -13.94 2.19 1.52
CA ALA A 379 -14.73 2.32 0.28
C ALA A 379 -14.34 1.30 -0.81
N GLY A 380 -13.74 0.16 -0.40
CA GLY A 380 -13.05 -0.77 -1.28
C GLY A 380 -13.83 -1.18 -2.53
N ARG A 381 -15.06 -1.68 -2.38
CA ARG A 381 -15.88 -2.11 -3.55
C ARG A 381 -16.23 -0.93 -4.46
N ASP A 382 -16.55 0.23 -3.90
CA ASP A 382 -16.88 1.42 -4.70
C ASP A 382 -15.64 1.96 -5.41
N LEU A 383 -14.48 1.91 -4.75
CA LEU A 383 -13.20 2.30 -5.34
C LEU A 383 -12.77 1.34 -6.46
N ALA A 384 -12.90 0.03 -6.25
CA ALA A 384 -12.64 -0.97 -7.28
C ALA A 384 -13.54 -0.77 -8.51
N ARG A 385 -14.85 -0.51 -8.29
CA ARG A 385 -15.79 -0.18 -9.38
C ARG A 385 -15.41 1.11 -10.10
N TRP A 386 -15.06 2.15 -9.36
CA TRP A 386 -14.62 3.42 -9.91
C TRP A 386 -13.38 3.24 -10.80
N ASN A 387 -12.31 2.63 -10.26
CA ASN A 387 -11.08 2.43 -11.01
C ASN A 387 -11.31 1.60 -12.28
N LYS A 388 -12.12 0.53 -12.20
CA LYS A 388 -12.45 -0.29 -13.38
C LYS A 388 -13.18 0.53 -14.45
N ALA A 389 -14.19 1.31 -14.05
CA ALA A 389 -14.96 2.14 -14.99
C ALA A 389 -14.09 3.25 -15.61
N GLN A 390 -13.27 3.92 -14.82
CA GLN A 390 -12.34 4.95 -15.32
C GLN A 390 -11.30 4.35 -16.26
N PHE A 391 -10.75 3.17 -15.94
CA PHE A 391 -9.84 2.49 -16.83
C PHE A 391 -10.49 2.19 -18.19
N GLU A 392 -11.71 1.63 -18.23
CA GLU A 392 -12.39 1.28 -19.48
C GLU A 392 -12.71 2.52 -20.33
N GLU A 393 -13.05 3.64 -19.70
CA GLU A 393 -13.26 4.91 -20.38
C GLU A 393 -11.95 5.43 -21.00
N LEU A 394 -10.91 5.58 -20.20
CA LEU A 394 -9.60 6.06 -20.64
C LEU A 394 -8.96 5.14 -21.69
N TRP A 395 -9.11 3.81 -21.54
CA TRP A 395 -8.61 2.86 -22.53
C TRP A 395 -9.30 3.02 -23.87
N ARG A 396 -10.61 3.19 -23.88
CA ARG A 396 -11.39 3.43 -25.13
C ARG A 396 -10.94 4.71 -25.81
N ASP A 397 -10.81 5.80 -25.07
CA ASP A 397 -10.36 7.08 -25.59
C ASP A 397 -8.94 6.99 -26.13
N SER A 398 -8.08 6.27 -25.45
CA SER A 398 -6.72 6.01 -25.91
C SER A 398 -6.69 5.33 -27.30
N GLN A 399 -7.64 4.44 -27.61
CA GLN A 399 -7.70 3.76 -28.92
C GLN A 399 -8.06 4.70 -30.08
N GLN A 400 -8.76 5.80 -29.81
CA GLN A 400 -9.21 6.77 -30.81
C GLN A 400 -8.16 7.85 -31.07
N THR A 401 -7.23 8.07 -30.17
CA THR A 401 -6.16 9.05 -30.32
C THR A 401 -5.15 8.56 -31.35
N PRO A 402 -4.79 9.31 -32.41
CA PRO A 402 -3.72 8.92 -33.31
C PRO A 402 -2.43 8.67 -32.52
N ARG A 403 -1.64 7.65 -32.91
CA ARG A 403 -0.26 7.57 -32.42
C ARG A 403 0.44 8.81 -32.96
N GLY A 404 0.60 9.82 -32.13
CA GLY A 404 1.43 10.96 -32.49
C GLY A 404 2.83 10.41 -32.80
N ASP A 405 3.38 10.79 -33.92
CA ASP A 405 4.78 10.58 -34.24
C ASP A 405 5.56 11.20 -33.07
N VAL A 406 6.22 10.35 -32.29
CA VAL A 406 7.19 10.78 -31.29
C VAL A 406 8.44 11.12 -32.11
N GLU A 407 8.51 12.40 -32.58
CA GLU A 407 9.75 12.99 -33.08
C GLU A 407 10.66 13.38 -31.90
#